data_b1c869bf42857de7b34bda2e3dbe4ad5
#
_entry.id   b1c869bf42857de7b34bda2e3dbe4ad5
#
_cell.length_a   1.000
_cell.length_b   1.000
_cell.length_c   1.000
_cell.angle_alpha   90.00
_cell.angle_beta   90.00
_cell.angle_gamma   90.00
#
_symmetry.space_group_name_H-M   'P 1'
#
loop_
_entity.id
_entity.type
_entity.pdbx_description
1 polymer ?
#
loop_
_entity_poly.entity_id
_entity_poly.type
_entity_poly.pdbx_seq_one_letter_code
_entity_poly.pdbx_strand_id
1 'polypeptide(L)'
;GNMTIYSPGSSNYVGGSFWPIHNPDIISYNAEVDEKEKAKLGECYTIAGLKITPVARDGAALFQKTDHLTISNLNLKDPDISCQEQNTAGLVAQAGTSADSYLTIKNIHIYGEKSRISGTMATGAVVGSTNNGSLTLEHVVVDAPTLQISGGKTGGLIGEAKVSDLVMNH
;
A
#
# COMPACT_ATOMS: atom_id res chain seq x y z
N GLY A 1 12.74 -0.06 -13.50
CA GLY A 1 13.86 -0.27 -12.56
C GLY A 1 13.37 -0.60 -11.16
N ASN A 2 14.21 -1.20 -10.36
CA ASN A 2 13.86 -1.51 -8.96
C ASN A 2 14.10 -0.29 -8.07
N MET A 3 13.15 0.00 -7.21
CA MET A 3 13.32 1.00 -6.17
C MET A 3 13.97 0.36 -4.95
N THR A 4 15.04 0.95 -4.43
CA THR A 4 15.66 0.53 -3.18
C THR A 4 15.16 1.43 -2.06
N ILE A 5 14.56 0.82 -1.05
CA ILE A 5 14.09 1.52 0.14
C ILE A 5 15.09 1.25 1.27
N TYR A 6 15.52 2.30 1.92
CA TYR A 6 16.41 2.24 3.07
C TYR A 6 15.61 2.34 4.36
N SER A 7 15.89 1.49 5.33
CA SER A 7 15.35 1.61 6.66
C SER A 7 16.32 2.36 7.59
N PRO A 8 15.81 3.06 8.63
CA PRO A 8 16.69 3.66 9.62
C PRO A 8 17.62 2.60 10.24
N GLY A 9 18.93 2.85 10.20
CA GLY A 9 19.93 1.96 10.78
C GLY A 9 20.45 0.83 9.87
N SER A 10 19.93 0.67 8.65
CA SER A 10 20.48 -0.26 7.65
C SER A 10 20.89 0.47 6.38
N SER A 11 21.96 -0.03 5.74
CA SER A 11 22.43 0.56 4.48
C SER A 11 21.51 0.22 3.29
N ASN A 12 20.84 -0.94 3.34
CA ASN A 12 19.95 -1.42 2.29
C ASN A 12 18.79 -2.18 2.90
N TYR A 13 17.59 -2.05 2.31
CA TYR A 13 16.48 -2.92 2.61
C TYR A 13 16.64 -4.24 1.83
N VAL A 14 16.94 -5.32 2.52
CA VAL A 14 17.07 -6.66 1.95
C VAL A 14 16.20 -7.62 2.78
N GLY A 15 14.90 -7.53 2.63
CA GLY A 15 13.96 -8.43 3.30
C GLY A 15 13.92 -8.32 4.83
N GLY A 16 14.41 -7.21 5.41
CA GLY A 16 14.35 -6.92 6.84
C GLY A 16 13.07 -6.23 7.28
N SER A 17 12.99 -5.85 8.55
CA SER A 17 11.90 -5.03 9.04
C SER A 17 12.00 -3.61 8.51
N PHE A 18 10.89 -3.06 8.07
CA PHE A 18 10.78 -1.72 7.53
C PHE A 18 9.86 -0.88 8.41
N TRP A 19 10.28 0.34 8.73
CA TRP A 19 9.40 1.29 9.43
C TRP A 19 8.45 1.94 8.42
N PRO A 20 7.14 1.87 8.64
CA PRO A 20 6.18 2.51 7.75
C PRO A 20 6.44 4.00 7.63
N ILE A 21 6.26 4.53 6.44
CA ILE A 21 6.34 5.98 6.20
C ILE A 21 5.11 6.61 6.87
N HIS A 22 5.36 7.53 7.79
CA HIS A 22 4.32 8.23 8.52
C HIS A 22 4.08 9.60 7.89
N ASN A 23 2.85 9.82 7.43
CA ASN A 23 2.37 11.08 6.86
C ASN A 23 3.39 11.73 5.90
N PRO A 24 3.75 11.07 4.81
CA PRO A 24 4.71 11.63 3.89
C PRO A 24 4.09 12.88 3.25
N ASP A 25 4.60 14.05 3.63
CA ASP A 25 4.40 15.27 2.87
C ASP A 25 5.01 15.07 1.49
N ILE A 26 4.30 14.36 0.61
CA ILE A 26 4.67 14.16 -0.78
C ILE A 26 5.69 13.04 -1.03
N ILE A 27 5.22 11.89 -1.44
CA ILE A 27 5.88 11.24 -2.54
C ILE A 27 4.94 11.33 -3.75
N SER A 28 4.86 12.50 -4.36
CA SER A 28 4.42 12.59 -5.73
C SER A 28 5.56 12.06 -6.59
N TYR A 29 5.58 10.80 -6.89
CA TYR A 29 6.25 10.33 -8.09
C TYR A 29 5.38 10.73 -9.28
N ASN A 30 5.19 12.02 -9.48
CA ASN A 30 4.90 12.59 -10.77
C ASN A 30 6.22 12.63 -11.54
N ALA A 31 6.73 11.48 -11.94
CA ALA A 31 7.40 11.45 -13.20
C ALA A 31 6.32 11.81 -14.22
N GLU A 32 6.34 12.99 -14.78
CA GLU A 32 5.76 13.25 -16.09
C GLU A 32 6.50 12.28 -17.02
N VAL A 33 5.94 11.10 -17.16
CA VAL A 33 6.48 10.06 -18.02
C VAL A 33 6.21 10.54 -19.42
N ASP A 34 7.26 10.91 -20.15
CA ASP A 34 7.20 11.23 -21.58
C ASP A 34 6.35 10.16 -22.30
N GLU A 35 5.53 10.57 -23.26
CA GLU A 35 4.68 9.66 -24.05
C GLU A 35 5.48 8.51 -24.70
N LYS A 36 6.80 8.72 -24.94
CA LYS A 36 7.71 7.68 -25.41
C LYS A 36 8.09 6.67 -24.32
N GLU A 37 8.03 7.06 -23.06
CA GLU A 37 8.23 6.15 -21.93
C GLU A 37 6.92 5.46 -21.52
N LYS A 38 5.75 6.05 -21.81
CA LYS A 38 4.46 5.36 -21.69
C LYS A 38 4.38 4.10 -22.55
N ALA A 39 5.06 4.05 -23.68
CA ALA A 39 5.18 2.85 -24.50
C ALA A 39 6.06 1.75 -23.84
N LYS A 40 6.85 2.07 -22.83
CA LYS A 40 7.62 1.14 -22.00
C LYS A 40 6.88 0.76 -20.69
N LEU A 41 5.62 1.14 -20.55
CA LEU A 41 4.78 0.95 -19.36
C LEU A 41 4.43 -0.50 -18.99
N GLY A 42 5.29 -1.47 -19.34
CA GLY A 42 5.35 -2.74 -18.62
C GLY A 42 6.25 -2.70 -17.39
N GLU A 43 6.98 -1.63 -17.13
CA GLU A 43 7.96 -1.56 -16.05
C GLU A 43 7.46 -0.72 -14.87
N CYS A 44 6.66 -1.33 -14.01
CA CYS A 44 6.44 -0.80 -12.67
C CYS A 44 7.70 -1.00 -11.81
N TYR A 45 7.95 -0.08 -10.88
CA TYR A 45 8.94 -0.29 -9.84
C TYR A 45 8.50 -1.43 -8.92
N THR A 46 9.42 -2.31 -8.56
CA THR A 46 9.10 -3.47 -7.71
C THR A 46 9.81 -3.36 -6.36
N ILE A 47 9.02 -3.46 -5.28
CA ILE A 47 9.52 -3.69 -3.93
C ILE A 47 9.31 -5.18 -3.65
N ALA A 48 10.40 -5.91 -3.46
CA ALA A 48 10.34 -7.34 -3.19
C ALA A 48 10.71 -7.65 -1.74
N GLY A 49 9.96 -8.57 -1.12
CA GLY A 49 10.21 -9.04 0.24
C GLY A 49 10.00 -7.95 1.30
N LEU A 50 9.07 -7.02 1.07
CA LEU A 50 8.72 -5.98 2.05
C LEU A 50 8.22 -6.66 3.34
N LYS A 51 8.95 -6.46 4.43
CA LYS A 51 8.56 -7.01 5.74
C LYS A 51 8.32 -5.88 6.74
N ILE A 52 7.11 -5.84 7.28
CA ILE A 52 6.68 -4.84 8.27
C ILE A 52 6.04 -5.56 9.45
N THR A 53 6.63 -5.36 10.62
CA THR A 53 6.10 -5.86 11.89
C THR A 53 6.29 -4.77 12.92
N PRO A 54 5.37 -3.80 13.01
CA PRO A 54 5.49 -2.70 13.95
C PRO A 54 5.39 -3.18 15.39
N VAL A 55 6.20 -2.58 16.24
CA VAL A 55 6.24 -2.87 17.70
C VAL A 55 5.20 -2.04 18.47
N ALA A 56 4.63 -1.01 17.84
CA ALA A 56 3.74 -0.05 18.50
C ALA A 56 2.36 0.01 17.84
N ARG A 57 1.45 0.72 18.47
CA ARG A 57 0.01 0.88 18.20
C ARG A 57 -0.37 1.51 16.84
N ASP A 58 0.54 1.56 15.91
CA ASP A 58 0.32 2.18 14.61
C ASP A 58 0.07 1.12 13.55
N GLY A 59 -0.64 1.47 12.50
CA GLY A 59 -0.96 0.56 11.41
C GLY A 59 0.28 0.03 10.69
N ALA A 60 0.14 -1.05 9.95
CA ALA A 60 1.21 -1.67 9.18
C ALA A 60 0.89 -1.63 7.69
N ALA A 61 1.69 -0.89 6.94
CA ALA A 61 1.68 -0.83 5.47
C ALA A 61 2.93 -0.10 4.99
N LEU A 62 3.15 -0.03 3.68
CA LEU A 62 4.20 0.82 3.12
C LEU A 62 4.02 2.28 3.57
N PHE A 63 2.78 2.78 3.56
CA PHE A 63 2.39 4.08 4.12
C PHE A 63 1.45 3.85 5.30
N GLN A 64 1.86 4.23 6.49
CA GLN A 64 1.10 3.98 7.71
C GLN A 64 -0.19 4.80 7.75
N LYS A 65 -0.09 6.10 7.51
CA LYS A 65 -1.21 7.05 7.53
C LYS A 65 -1.02 8.14 6.50
N THR A 66 -2.09 8.53 5.81
CA THR A 66 -2.05 9.60 4.82
C THR A 66 -3.39 10.31 4.69
N ASP A 67 -3.34 11.55 4.23
CA ASP A 67 -4.51 12.38 3.91
C ASP A 67 -4.64 12.65 2.41
N HIS A 68 -3.53 12.99 1.75
CA HIS A 68 -3.47 13.36 0.34
C HIS A 68 -2.33 12.58 -0.30
N LEU A 69 -2.65 11.50 -1.02
CA LEU A 69 -1.63 10.64 -1.58
C LEU A 69 -2.05 10.07 -2.94
N THR A 70 -1.12 10.10 -3.88
CA THR A 70 -1.20 9.33 -5.12
C THR A 70 -0.05 8.33 -5.18
N ILE A 71 -0.38 7.06 -5.37
CA ILE A 71 0.59 5.98 -5.58
C ILE A 71 0.35 5.42 -6.97
N SER A 72 1.39 5.31 -7.77
CA SER A 72 1.26 4.75 -9.11
C SER A 72 2.49 3.95 -9.55
N ASN A 73 2.28 3.01 -10.48
CA ASN A 73 3.33 2.24 -11.13
C ASN A 73 4.24 1.49 -10.15
N LEU A 74 3.64 0.78 -9.20
CA LEU A 74 4.35 0.08 -8.14
C LEU A 74 3.88 -1.37 -8.02
N ASN A 75 4.85 -2.27 -7.95
CA ASN A 75 4.61 -3.67 -7.63
C ASN A 75 5.09 -3.99 -6.21
N LEU A 76 4.32 -4.80 -5.49
CA LEU A 76 4.78 -5.46 -4.26
C LEU A 76 4.89 -6.96 -4.53
N LYS A 77 6.10 -7.48 -4.44
CA LYS A 77 6.36 -8.92 -4.57
C LYS A 77 6.63 -9.52 -3.19
N ASP A 78 5.87 -10.56 -2.85
CA ASP A 78 6.01 -11.30 -1.58
C ASP A 78 6.00 -10.39 -0.34
N PRO A 79 5.02 -9.50 -0.14
CA PRO A 79 4.94 -8.70 1.09
C PRO A 79 4.61 -9.60 2.29
N ASP A 80 5.31 -9.37 3.42
CA ASP A 80 5.04 -9.97 4.72
C ASP A 80 4.77 -8.86 5.75
N ILE A 81 3.49 -8.54 5.92
CA ILE A 81 3.06 -7.38 6.71
C ILE A 81 2.11 -7.84 7.81
N SER A 82 2.42 -7.49 9.05
CA SER A 82 1.58 -7.85 10.19
C SER A 82 1.50 -6.74 11.24
N CYS A 83 0.32 -6.60 11.85
CA CYS A 83 0.09 -5.69 12.97
C CYS A 83 -0.97 -6.26 13.90
N GLN A 84 -0.74 -6.22 15.21
CA GLN A 84 -1.65 -6.83 16.18
C GLN A 84 -2.75 -5.89 16.69
N GLU A 85 -2.63 -4.58 16.52
CA GLU A 85 -3.53 -3.64 17.20
C GLU A 85 -4.18 -2.59 16.27
N GLN A 86 -3.81 -2.57 14.98
CA GLN A 86 -4.24 -1.51 14.07
C GLN A 86 -4.54 -2.02 12.66
N ASN A 87 -4.91 -1.09 11.78
CA ASN A 87 -5.18 -1.37 10.36
C ASN A 87 -3.93 -1.87 9.65
N THR A 88 -4.11 -2.77 8.71
CA THR A 88 -3.01 -3.42 8.02
C THR A 88 -3.27 -3.50 6.52
N ALA A 89 -2.26 -3.23 5.71
CA ALA A 89 -2.38 -3.34 4.25
C ALA A 89 -1.01 -3.48 3.56
N GLY A 90 -1.04 -3.75 2.27
CA GLY A 90 0.15 -3.70 1.42
C GLY A 90 0.67 -2.29 1.23
N LEU A 91 -0.21 -1.35 0.88
CA LEU A 91 0.19 0.02 0.54
C LEU A 91 -0.15 1.03 1.62
N VAL A 92 -1.42 1.15 2.04
CA VAL A 92 -1.86 2.20 2.96
C VAL A 92 -2.66 1.60 4.11
N ALA A 93 -2.17 1.73 5.35
CA ALA A 93 -2.89 1.20 6.50
C ALA A 93 -4.12 2.05 6.84
N GLN A 94 -3.99 3.37 6.81
CA GLN A 94 -5.08 4.30 7.09
C GLN A 94 -5.02 5.55 6.21
N ALA A 95 -6.14 5.94 5.61
CA ALA A 95 -6.28 7.18 4.86
C ALA A 95 -7.50 7.99 5.31
N GLY A 96 -7.47 9.29 5.01
CA GLY A 96 -8.59 10.20 5.16
C GLY A 96 -8.83 10.66 6.60
N THR A 97 -8.33 11.84 6.97
CA THR A 97 -8.63 12.49 8.26
C THR A 97 -9.69 13.57 8.11
N SER A 98 -9.94 14.08 6.91
CA SER A 98 -10.87 15.15 6.60
C SER A 98 -11.70 14.86 5.33
N ALA A 99 -12.74 15.64 5.11
CA ALA A 99 -13.65 15.45 3.98
C ALA A 99 -13.00 15.75 2.61
N ASP A 100 -11.95 16.55 2.58
CA ASP A 100 -11.15 16.88 1.39
C ASP A 100 -9.98 15.94 1.15
N SER A 101 -9.77 14.94 2.02
CA SER A 101 -8.74 13.93 1.86
C SER A 101 -8.96 13.13 0.57
N TYR A 102 -7.85 12.72 -0.05
CA TYR A 102 -7.92 11.79 -1.17
C TYR A 102 -6.81 10.74 -1.12
N LEU A 103 -7.15 9.55 -1.58
CA LEU A 103 -6.19 8.49 -1.87
C LEU A 103 -6.43 7.98 -3.29
N THR A 104 -5.44 8.12 -4.14
CA THR A 104 -5.48 7.63 -5.52
C THR A 104 -4.39 6.57 -5.71
N ILE A 105 -4.79 5.38 -6.13
CA ILE A 105 -3.91 4.22 -6.32
C ILE A 105 -4.10 3.72 -7.75
N LYS A 106 -3.03 3.76 -8.55
CA LYS A 106 -3.09 3.44 -9.98
C LYS A 106 -1.97 2.49 -10.39
N ASN A 107 -2.30 1.54 -11.26
CA ASN A 107 -1.34 0.63 -11.86
C ASN A 107 -0.45 -0.05 -10.80
N ILE A 108 -1.09 -0.84 -9.94
CA ILE A 108 -0.47 -1.56 -8.83
C ILE A 108 -0.63 -3.05 -9.05
N HIS A 109 0.44 -3.81 -8.80
CA HIS A 109 0.40 -5.26 -8.80
C HIS A 109 1.00 -5.81 -7.49
N ILE A 110 0.18 -6.52 -6.71
CA ILE A 110 0.61 -7.26 -5.52
C ILE A 110 0.62 -8.73 -5.88
N TYR A 111 1.79 -9.37 -5.80
CA TYR A 111 1.94 -10.75 -6.27
C TYR A 111 3.00 -11.53 -5.49
N GLY A 112 3.02 -12.84 -5.71
CA GLY A 112 4.01 -13.76 -5.18
C GLY A 112 3.44 -14.78 -4.20
N GLU A 113 4.09 -15.94 -4.12
CA GLU A 113 3.63 -17.10 -3.36
C GLU A 113 3.84 -16.98 -1.84
N LYS A 114 4.66 -16.03 -1.40
CA LYS A 114 4.96 -15.81 0.04
C LYS A 114 4.24 -14.60 0.62
N SER A 115 3.28 -14.06 -0.12
CA SER A 115 2.54 -12.87 0.30
C SER A 115 1.68 -13.15 1.52
N ARG A 116 1.80 -12.30 2.54
CA ARG A 116 1.01 -12.37 3.78
C ARG A 116 0.68 -10.97 4.28
N ILE A 117 -0.59 -10.74 4.59
CA ILE A 117 -1.06 -9.50 5.21
C ILE A 117 -2.01 -9.86 6.35
N SER A 118 -1.63 -9.55 7.58
CA SER A 118 -2.34 -9.98 8.78
C SER A 118 -2.47 -8.84 9.78
N GLY A 119 -3.70 -8.54 10.18
CA GLY A 119 -4.01 -7.54 11.20
C GLY A 119 -5.06 -8.03 12.19
N THR A 120 -5.46 -7.18 13.12
CA THR A 120 -6.59 -7.45 14.03
C THR A 120 -7.74 -6.48 13.84
N MET A 121 -7.52 -5.38 13.12
CA MET A 121 -8.53 -4.40 12.77
C MET A 121 -8.88 -4.47 11.27
N ALA A 122 -9.01 -3.35 10.58
CA ALA A 122 -9.31 -3.37 9.16
C ALA A 122 -8.07 -3.79 8.36
N THR A 123 -8.22 -4.83 7.54
CA THR A 123 -7.12 -5.43 6.78
C THR A 123 -7.51 -5.64 5.33
N GLY A 124 -6.73 -5.10 4.40
CA GLY A 124 -6.91 -5.27 2.96
C GLY A 124 -5.58 -5.49 2.25
N ALA A 125 -5.60 -6.10 1.07
CA ALA A 125 -4.36 -6.27 0.32
C ALA A 125 -3.72 -4.93 -0.06
N VAL A 126 -4.52 -3.91 -0.34
CA VAL A 126 -4.09 -2.60 -0.84
C VAL A 126 -4.26 -1.52 0.23
N VAL A 127 -5.46 -1.41 0.81
CA VAL A 127 -5.82 -0.39 1.80
C VAL A 127 -6.45 -1.05 3.01
N GLY A 128 -5.98 -0.70 4.21
CA GLY A 128 -6.57 -1.19 5.46
C GLY A 128 -7.89 -0.48 5.75
N SER A 129 -7.86 0.83 5.93
CA SER A 129 -9.03 1.63 6.21
C SER A 129 -8.96 3.01 5.55
N THR A 130 -10.12 3.50 5.10
CA THR A 130 -10.33 4.93 4.76
C THR A 130 -11.49 5.46 5.57
N ASN A 131 -11.33 6.64 6.19
CA ASN A 131 -12.34 7.17 7.11
C ASN A 131 -13.12 8.37 6.57
N ASN A 132 -12.57 9.12 5.63
CA ASN A 132 -13.18 10.30 5.01
C ASN A 132 -12.61 10.53 3.61
N GLY A 133 -13.18 11.50 2.88
CA GLY A 133 -12.67 11.93 1.59
C GLY A 133 -13.00 10.98 0.46
N SER A 134 -12.11 10.87 -0.51
CA SER A 134 -12.29 10.03 -1.70
C SER A 134 -11.23 8.95 -1.83
N LEU A 135 -11.61 7.80 -2.38
CA LEU A 135 -10.72 6.69 -2.72
C LEU A 135 -10.88 6.32 -4.18
N THR A 136 -9.78 6.36 -4.93
CA THR A 136 -9.75 5.89 -6.32
C THR A 136 -8.76 4.74 -6.45
N LEU A 137 -9.23 3.61 -6.97
CA LEU A 137 -8.41 2.47 -7.38
C LEU A 137 -8.55 2.29 -8.88
N GLU A 138 -7.44 2.27 -9.61
CA GLU A 138 -7.40 2.13 -11.05
C GLU A 138 -6.31 1.16 -11.47
N HIS A 139 -6.66 0.11 -12.23
CA HIS A 139 -5.74 -0.95 -12.64
C HIS A 139 -4.94 -1.54 -11.45
N VAL A 140 -5.66 -1.98 -10.43
CA VAL A 140 -5.09 -2.61 -9.24
C VAL A 140 -5.31 -4.11 -9.30
N VAL A 141 -4.22 -4.87 -9.36
CA VAL A 141 -4.25 -6.34 -9.46
C VAL A 141 -3.62 -6.95 -8.23
N VAL A 142 -4.28 -7.96 -7.67
CA VAL A 142 -3.73 -8.82 -6.63
C VAL A 142 -3.69 -10.25 -7.17
N ASP A 143 -2.50 -10.69 -7.54
CA ASP A 143 -2.21 -12.02 -8.08
C ASP A 143 -1.26 -12.77 -7.15
N ALA A 144 -1.76 -13.12 -6.00
CA ALA A 144 -1.03 -13.83 -4.97
C ALA A 144 -1.89 -15.01 -4.47
N PRO A 145 -1.85 -16.16 -5.13
CA PRO A 145 -2.78 -17.27 -4.90
C PRO A 145 -2.72 -17.84 -3.48
N THR A 146 -1.62 -17.63 -2.79
CA THR A 146 -1.44 -18.05 -1.39
C THR A 146 -1.59 -16.90 -0.40
N LEU A 147 -1.97 -15.71 -0.86
CA LEU A 147 -2.13 -14.55 0.02
C LEU A 147 -3.19 -14.83 1.08
N GLN A 148 -2.76 -14.74 2.33
CA GLN A 148 -3.65 -14.79 3.47
C GLN A 148 -3.89 -13.36 3.97
N ILE A 149 -5.14 -12.94 3.93
CA ILE A 149 -5.58 -11.67 4.50
C ILE A 149 -6.46 -12.01 5.71
N SER A 150 -6.06 -11.55 6.89
CA SER A 150 -6.79 -11.80 8.12
C SER A 150 -6.90 -10.55 8.99
N GLY A 151 -8.06 -10.33 9.60
CA GLY A 151 -8.32 -9.17 10.45
C GLY A 151 -9.75 -9.15 10.97
N GLY A 152 -10.09 -8.16 11.78
CA GLY A 152 -11.44 -7.96 12.29
C GLY A 152 -12.44 -7.54 11.20
N LYS A 153 -12.00 -6.69 10.26
CA LYS A 153 -12.72 -6.33 9.04
C LYS A 153 -11.79 -6.61 7.87
N THR A 154 -12.11 -7.58 7.06
CA THR A 154 -11.22 -8.07 6.01
C THR A 154 -11.86 -7.93 4.64
N GLY A 155 -11.12 -7.35 3.71
CA GLY A 155 -11.49 -7.26 2.30
C GLY A 155 -10.34 -7.63 1.38
N GLY A 156 -10.65 -8.14 0.20
CA GLY A 156 -9.64 -8.54 -0.78
C GLY A 156 -8.72 -7.39 -1.21
N LEU A 157 -9.27 -6.20 -1.42
CA LEU A 157 -8.51 -4.99 -1.74
C LEU A 157 -8.50 -4.00 -0.57
N ILE A 158 -9.66 -3.74 0.02
CA ILE A 158 -9.89 -2.72 1.05
C ILE A 158 -10.54 -3.39 2.26
N GLY A 159 -9.97 -3.21 3.46
CA GLY A 159 -10.54 -3.74 4.70
C GLY A 159 -11.80 -2.99 5.15
N GLU A 160 -11.76 -1.67 5.17
CA GLU A 160 -12.90 -0.80 5.49
C GLU A 160 -12.84 0.50 4.69
N ALA A 161 -13.95 0.86 4.05
CA ALA A 161 -14.10 2.15 3.37
C ALA A 161 -15.28 2.94 3.96
N LYS A 162 -14.99 4.12 4.51
CA LYS A 162 -15.94 5.13 4.95
C LYS A 162 -15.62 6.43 4.23
N VAL A 163 -15.90 6.47 2.96
CA VAL A 163 -15.56 7.58 2.07
C VAL A 163 -16.82 8.21 1.48
N SER A 164 -16.72 9.48 1.09
CA SER A 164 -17.79 10.17 0.38
C SER A 164 -17.89 9.73 -1.08
N ASP A 165 -16.75 9.33 -1.65
CA ASP A 165 -16.68 8.88 -3.03
C ASP A 165 -15.70 7.70 -3.18
N LEU A 166 -16.16 6.63 -3.82
CA LEU A 166 -15.36 5.44 -4.11
C LEU A 166 -15.41 5.14 -5.61
N VAL A 167 -14.26 5.24 -6.25
CA VAL A 167 -14.10 4.90 -7.66
C VAL A 167 -13.19 3.68 -7.80
N MET A 168 -13.69 2.65 -8.46
CA MET A 168 -12.92 1.44 -8.77
C MET A 168 -13.04 1.15 -10.27
N ASN A 169 -11.95 1.36 -11.00
CA ASN A 169 -11.85 1.16 -12.44
C ASN A 169 -10.85 0.05 -12.77
N HIS A 170 -11.22 -0.73 -13.76
CA HIS A 170 -10.37 -1.80 -14.27
C HIS A 170 -9.71 -1.33 -15.57
#